data_a74155c94b4948b6c0982a021eaf5cb9
#
_entry.id   a74155c94b4948b6c0982a021eaf5cb9
#
_cell.length_a   1.000
_cell.length_b   1.000
_cell.length_c   1.000
_cell.angle_alpha   90.00
_cell.angle_beta   90.00
_cell.angle_gamma   90.00
#
_symmetry.space_group_name_H-M   'P 1'
#
loop_
_entity.id
_entity.type
_entity.pdbx_description
1 polymer ?
#
loop_
_entity_poly.entity_id
_entity_poly.type
_entity_poly.pdbx_seq_one_letter_code
_entity_poly.pdbx_strand_id
1 'polypeptide(L)'
;HFNYKAACCFASRYYLFIQDWDNAIKYATEALTSNPTSLLRDYDAIAAIPNGTSRHQAYVQSSSSANFLVQAATSSAGTVFGWYTTAGRYAHGKLQGTYETVQPKYGGPWGNSVYFKAGHAVLASSGKYILPRIWYTFQYTDPVAGTGYSKAVSVLFCMEEALLNRAEAYVMKMQEDPSALDSALADMNMYASNLFSSGFTPMTEESIKKWATETYSNYSELYVGKTSETSPQTLNPKKKLFAPPYNALEKGSTQESMLQALLFMRRYQFLHEGMRWF
;
A
#
# COMPACT_ATOMS: atom_id res chain seq x y z
N HIS A 1 -18.23 -6.05 -13.24
CA HIS A 1 -17.85 -5.72 -14.61
C HIS A 1 -16.62 -4.84 -14.63
N PHE A 2 -15.74 -5.08 -15.60
CA PHE A 2 -14.56 -4.25 -15.83
C PHE A 2 -15.05 -2.87 -16.34
N ASN A 3 -15.02 -1.88 -15.49
CA ASN A 3 -15.54 -0.54 -15.78
C ASN A 3 -14.44 0.41 -16.28
N TYR A 4 -14.82 1.61 -16.72
CA TYR A 4 -13.90 2.59 -17.28
C TYR A 4 -12.76 2.98 -16.33
N LYS A 5 -13.06 3.23 -15.04
CA LYS A 5 -12.03 3.56 -14.06
C LYS A 5 -11.04 2.42 -13.83
N ALA A 6 -11.53 1.19 -13.79
CA ALA A 6 -10.67 0.01 -13.69
C ALA A 6 -9.78 -0.14 -14.92
N ALA A 7 -10.31 0.12 -16.13
CA ALA A 7 -9.54 0.10 -17.37
C ALA A 7 -8.45 1.18 -17.37
N CYS A 8 -8.79 2.39 -16.93
CA CYS A 8 -7.82 3.48 -16.82
C CYS A 8 -6.75 3.21 -15.75
N CYS A 9 -7.13 2.64 -14.59
CA CYS A 9 -6.15 2.23 -13.57
C CYS A 9 -5.21 1.15 -14.10
N PHE A 10 -5.73 0.15 -14.81
CA PHE A 10 -4.89 -0.85 -15.47
C PHE A 10 -3.96 -0.22 -16.51
N ALA A 11 -4.48 0.69 -17.36
CA ALA A 11 -3.67 1.37 -18.35
C ALA A 11 -2.54 2.19 -17.69
N SER A 12 -2.82 2.90 -16.59
CA SER A 12 -1.80 3.65 -15.86
C SER A 12 -0.67 2.74 -15.35
N ARG A 13 -1.02 1.55 -14.80
CA ARG A 13 -0.04 0.53 -14.39
C ARG A 13 0.80 0.04 -15.56
N TYR A 14 0.16 -0.25 -16.68
CA TYR A 14 0.84 -0.70 -17.89
C TYR A 14 1.83 0.34 -18.43
N TYR A 15 1.39 1.60 -18.51
CA TYR A 15 2.24 2.68 -18.99
C TYR A 15 3.41 3.01 -18.06
N LEU A 16 3.25 2.86 -16.73
CA LEU A 16 4.37 2.89 -15.80
C LEU A 16 5.40 1.79 -16.11
N PHE A 17 4.91 0.57 -16.39
CA PHE A 17 5.78 -0.57 -16.67
C PHE A 17 6.62 -0.37 -17.93
N ILE A 18 6.04 0.23 -18.97
CA ILE A 18 6.76 0.54 -20.22
C ILE A 18 7.41 1.94 -20.22
N GLN A 19 7.39 2.65 -19.10
CA GLN A 19 8.04 3.95 -18.91
C GLN A 19 7.48 5.08 -19.77
N ASP A 20 6.21 4.99 -20.13
CA ASP A 20 5.46 6.06 -20.80
C ASP A 20 4.75 6.90 -19.74
N TRP A 21 5.49 7.84 -19.16
CA TRP A 21 5.03 8.63 -18.02
C TRP A 21 3.83 9.51 -18.35
N ASP A 22 3.76 10.06 -19.56
CA ASP A 22 2.66 10.91 -20.00
C ASP A 22 1.34 10.15 -20.05
N ASN A 23 1.35 8.97 -20.66
CA ASN A 23 0.17 8.12 -20.68
C ASN A 23 -0.16 7.55 -19.29
N ALA A 24 0.84 7.25 -18.45
CA ALA A 24 0.61 6.85 -17.08
C ALA A 24 -0.14 7.94 -16.30
N ILE A 25 0.29 9.21 -16.39
CA ILE A 25 -0.37 10.37 -15.77
C ILE A 25 -1.78 10.54 -16.33
N LYS A 26 -1.93 10.49 -17.66
CA LYS A 26 -3.22 10.66 -18.32
C LYS A 26 -4.24 9.66 -17.82
N TYR A 27 -3.95 8.37 -17.90
CA TYR A 27 -4.91 7.34 -17.53
C TYR A 27 -5.15 7.27 -16.01
N ALA A 28 -4.14 7.54 -15.18
CA ALA A 28 -4.35 7.69 -13.75
C ALA A 28 -5.29 8.86 -13.44
N THR A 29 -5.13 9.99 -14.12
CA THR A 29 -6.01 11.17 -13.97
C THR A 29 -7.45 10.86 -14.39
N GLU A 30 -7.64 10.12 -15.49
CA GLU A 30 -8.97 9.69 -15.91
C GLU A 30 -9.63 8.73 -14.90
N ALA A 31 -8.86 7.80 -14.30
CA ALA A 31 -9.37 6.93 -13.24
C ALA A 31 -9.77 7.72 -11.99
N LEU A 32 -8.98 8.73 -11.63
CA LEU A 32 -9.18 9.56 -10.44
C LEU A 32 -10.25 10.64 -10.63
N THR A 33 -10.64 10.94 -11.85
CA THR A 33 -11.58 12.03 -12.23
C THR A 33 -11.08 13.42 -11.87
N SER A 34 -11.91 14.45 -12.09
CA SER A 34 -11.60 15.85 -11.73
C SER A 34 -11.64 16.11 -10.22
N ASN A 35 -12.23 15.21 -9.44
CA ASN A 35 -12.32 15.31 -7.98
C ASN A 35 -11.83 14.03 -7.30
N PRO A 36 -10.51 13.80 -7.19
CA PRO A 36 -9.96 12.62 -6.56
C PRO A 36 -10.39 12.44 -5.10
N THR A 37 -10.62 13.54 -4.37
CA THR A 37 -11.00 13.48 -2.95
C THR A 37 -12.33 12.78 -2.73
N SER A 38 -13.25 12.83 -3.70
CA SER A 38 -14.53 12.11 -3.62
C SER A 38 -14.40 10.59 -3.74
N LEU A 39 -13.24 10.11 -4.16
CA LEU A 39 -12.93 8.69 -4.30
C LEU A 39 -12.15 8.13 -3.11
N LEU A 40 -11.69 8.99 -2.19
CA LEU A 40 -10.91 8.56 -1.05
C LEU A 40 -11.68 7.52 -0.22
N ARG A 41 -11.00 6.45 0.14
CA ARG A 41 -11.54 5.43 1.02
C ARG A 41 -11.74 6.01 2.43
N ASP A 42 -12.88 5.76 3.02
CA ASP A 42 -13.15 6.17 4.41
C ASP A 42 -12.45 5.22 5.40
N TYR A 43 -11.16 5.46 5.60
CA TYR A 43 -10.37 4.68 6.55
C TYR A 43 -10.76 4.92 8.00
N ASP A 44 -11.34 6.08 8.34
CA ASP A 44 -11.80 6.36 9.69
C ASP A 44 -13.04 5.51 10.01
N ALA A 45 -13.99 5.42 9.08
CA ALA A 45 -15.14 4.54 9.22
C ALA A 45 -14.72 3.05 9.31
N ILE A 46 -13.76 2.62 8.48
CA ILE A 46 -13.25 1.24 8.55
C ILE A 46 -12.54 0.99 9.89
N ALA A 47 -11.76 1.93 10.37
CA ALA A 47 -11.06 1.81 11.66
C ALA A 47 -12.03 1.71 12.86
N ALA A 48 -13.17 2.37 12.79
CA ALA A 48 -14.20 2.32 13.82
C ALA A 48 -14.90 0.94 13.94
N ILE A 49 -14.79 0.08 12.93
CA ILE A 49 -15.40 -1.25 12.95
C ILE A 49 -14.62 -2.16 13.92
N PRO A 50 -15.30 -2.80 14.91
CA PRO A 50 -14.60 -3.48 16.00
C PRO A 50 -13.95 -4.82 15.58
N ASN A 51 -14.45 -5.51 14.56
CA ASN A 51 -13.97 -6.84 14.21
C ASN A 51 -13.37 -6.91 12.80
N GLY A 52 -12.41 -7.83 12.62
CA GLY A 52 -11.66 -7.99 11.38
C GLY A 52 -12.49 -8.43 10.18
N THR A 53 -13.50 -9.28 10.39
CA THR A 53 -14.37 -9.74 9.30
C THR A 53 -15.17 -8.59 8.70
N SER A 54 -15.79 -7.77 9.55
CA SER A 54 -16.55 -6.61 9.09
C SER A 54 -15.65 -5.52 8.49
N ARG A 55 -14.42 -5.34 9.02
CA ARG A 55 -13.42 -4.46 8.39
C ARG A 55 -13.06 -4.93 6.98
N HIS A 56 -12.85 -6.23 6.82
CA HIS A 56 -12.59 -6.81 5.50
C HIS A 56 -13.77 -6.57 4.55
N GLN A 57 -14.98 -6.85 5.00
CA GLN A 57 -16.19 -6.63 4.20
C GLN A 57 -16.32 -5.16 3.77
N ALA A 58 -16.08 -4.22 4.68
CA ALA A 58 -16.09 -2.79 4.36
C ALA A 58 -14.98 -2.41 3.37
N TYR A 59 -13.78 -2.97 3.51
CA TYR A 59 -12.65 -2.69 2.62
C TYR A 59 -12.91 -3.20 1.19
N VAL A 60 -13.43 -4.41 1.03
CA VAL A 60 -13.66 -5.03 -0.30
C VAL A 60 -15.03 -4.74 -0.89
N GLN A 61 -15.80 -3.85 -0.30
CA GLN A 61 -17.15 -3.55 -0.74
C GLN A 61 -17.17 -2.95 -2.15
N SER A 62 -17.93 -3.56 -3.06
CA SER A 62 -18.01 -3.12 -4.45
C SER A 62 -18.71 -1.77 -4.66
N SER A 63 -19.51 -1.33 -3.67
CA SER A 63 -20.16 -0.02 -3.67
C SER A 63 -19.24 1.12 -3.21
N SER A 64 -18.04 0.81 -2.68
CA SER A 64 -17.06 1.84 -2.33
C SER A 64 -16.55 2.53 -3.59
N SER A 65 -16.60 3.86 -3.62
CA SER A 65 -16.06 4.68 -4.71
C SER A 65 -14.55 4.48 -4.92
N ALA A 66 -13.84 4.06 -3.88
CA ALA A 66 -12.40 3.75 -3.94
C ALA A 66 -12.10 2.44 -4.66
N ASN A 67 -13.05 1.52 -4.75
CA ASN A 67 -12.86 0.21 -5.38
C ASN A 67 -13.32 0.22 -6.83
N PHE A 68 -12.39 0.30 -7.76
CA PHE A 68 -12.72 0.31 -9.19
C PHE A 68 -13.07 -1.09 -9.72
N LEU A 69 -12.44 -2.13 -9.18
CA LEU A 69 -12.78 -3.51 -9.49
C LEU A 69 -12.52 -4.41 -8.28
N VAL A 70 -13.56 -5.14 -7.92
CA VAL A 70 -13.50 -6.18 -6.88
C VAL A 70 -13.80 -7.53 -7.51
N GLN A 71 -13.01 -8.53 -7.16
CA GLN A 71 -13.18 -9.89 -7.64
C GLN A 71 -13.29 -10.87 -6.47
N ALA A 72 -14.30 -11.73 -6.54
CA ALA A 72 -14.40 -12.90 -5.69
C ALA A 72 -13.96 -14.14 -6.48
N ALA A 73 -13.09 -14.95 -5.89
CA ALA A 73 -12.63 -16.20 -6.48
C ALA A 73 -12.66 -17.33 -5.46
N THR A 74 -12.81 -18.58 -5.91
CA THR A 74 -12.60 -19.75 -5.09
C THR A 74 -11.12 -19.84 -4.79
N SER A 75 -10.75 -19.70 -3.50
CA SER A 75 -9.38 -19.63 -3.08
C SER A 75 -9.24 -19.91 -1.60
N SER A 76 -8.15 -20.55 -1.21
CA SER A 76 -7.73 -20.76 0.18
C SER A 76 -6.87 -19.60 0.71
N ALA A 77 -6.71 -18.52 -0.03
CA ALA A 77 -5.83 -17.41 0.39
C ALA A 77 -6.19 -16.86 1.78
N GLY A 78 -7.48 -16.77 2.10
CA GLY A 78 -7.93 -16.34 3.43
C GLY A 78 -7.50 -17.27 4.57
N THR A 79 -7.32 -18.57 4.30
CA THR A 79 -6.83 -19.55 5.29
C THR A 79 -5.32 -19.56 5.38
N VAL A 80 -4.63 -19.24 4.29
CA VAL A 80 -3.17 -19.29 4.20
C VAL A 80 -2.53 -18.00 4.70
N PHE A 81 -3.04 -16.86 4.28
CA PHE A 81 -2.47 -15.53 4.55
C PHE A 81 -3.29 -14.69 5.52
N GLY A 82 -4.57 -14.97 5.65
CA GLY A 82 -5.51 -14.21 6.45
C GLY A 82 -5.81 -14.81 7.81
N TRP A 83 -6.90 -14.36 8.35
CA TRP A 83 -7.44 -14.82 9.62
C TRP A 83 -8.41 -15.98 9.42
N TYR A 84 -7.99 -17.20 9.55
CA TYR A 84 -8.91 -18.31 9.72
C TYR A 84 -8.58 -19.14 10.97
N THR A 85 -7.29 -19.30 11.23
CA THR A 85 -6.82 -20.02 12.41
C THR A 85 -5.64 -19.28 13.02
N THR A 86 -5.35 -19.54 14.29
CA THR A 86 -4.12 -19.13 14.95
C THR A 86 -2.86 -19.62 14.19
N ALA A 87 -3.06 -20.50 13.23
CA ALA A 87 -2.04 -21.08 12.37
C ALA A 87 -1.87 -20.41 11.02
N GLY A 88 -2.38 -19.19 10.79
CA GLY A 88 -2.11 -18.44 9.55
C GLY A 88 -0.63 -18.53 9.21
N ARG A 89 -0.28 -19.34 8.19
CA ARG A 89 1.11 -19.81 7.97
C ARG A 89 2.04 -18.68 7.54
N TYR A 90 1.51 -17.68 6.88
CA TYR A 90 2.26 -16.61 6.22
C TYR A 90 1.81 -15.21 6.65
N ALA A 91 1.28 -15.08 7.86
CA ALA A 91 1.04 -13.77 8.45
C ALA A 91 2.37 -13.08 8.77
N HIS A 92 2.39 -11.75 8.77
CA HIS A 92 3.57 -11.00 9.19
C HIS A 92 3.87 -11.24 10.67
N GLY A 93 5.13 -11.42 11.00
CA GLY A 93 5.60 -11.41 12.37
C GLY A 93 5.54 -10.01 12.96
N LYS A 94 5.74 -9.91 14.28
CA LYS A 94 5.73 -8.64 15.02
C LYS A 94 6.69 -7.60 14.43
N LEU A 95 7.86 -8.03 14.00
CA LEU A 95 8.86 -7.16 13.41
C LEU A 95 8.33 -6.45 12.15
N GLN A 96 7.85 -7.22 11.19
CA GLN A 96 7.32 -6.66 9.93
C GLN A 96 6.02 -5.90 10.16
N GLY A 97 5.13 -6.42 11.00
CA GLY A 97 3.82 -5.79 11.26
C GLY A 97 3.91 -4.53 12.10
N THR A 98 4.92 -4.39 12.99
CA THR A 98 5.03 -3.24 13.89
C THR A 98 6.04 -2.21 13.40
N TYR A 99 7.22 -2.66 12.98
CA TYR A 99 8.33 -1.76 12.72
C TYR A 99 8.49 -1.37 11.26
N GLU A 100 8.10 -2.25 10.35
CA GLU A 100 8.30 -2.04 8.92
C GLU A 100 7.05 -1.61 8.16
N THR A 101 5.87 -1.93 8.65
CA THR A 101 4.62 -1.73 7.90
C THR A 101 3.54 -1.01 8.69
N VAL A 102 2.73 -1.73 9.45
CA VAL A 102 1.46 -1.21 10.01
C VAL A 102 1.66 -0.13 11.07
N GLN A 103 2.72 -0.25 11.85
CA GLN A 103 3.10 0.70 12.89
C GLN A 103 4.61 0.97 12.83
N PRO A 104 5.11 1.73 11.85
CA PRO A 104 6.54 1.93 11.72
C PRO A 104 7.08 2.70 12.93
N LYS A 105 7.88 2.03 13.73
CA LYS A 105 8.46 2.60 14.97
C LYS A 105 9.25 3.87 14.69
N TYR A 106 9.90 3.92 13.55
CA TYR A 106 10.78 5.03 13.16
C TYR A 106 10.09 6.02 12.22
N GLY A 107 8.79 5.88 12.03
CA GLY A 107 8.03 6.77 11.17
C GLY A 107 8.33 6.61 9.69
N GLY A 108 7.89 7.59 8.94
CA GLY A 108 8.11 7.76 7.53
C GLY A 108 8.39 9.22 7.23
N PRO A 109 8.44 9.61 5.96
CA PRO A 109 8.62 11.01 5.59
C PRO A 109 7.49 11.94 6.05
N TRP A 110 6.40 11.36 6.54
CA TRP A 110 5.22 12.04 7.13
C TRP A 110 5.26 12.24 8.64
N GLY A 111 6.34 11.86 9.30
CA GLY A 111 6.50 12.02 10.74
C GLY A 111 6.72 10.72 11.51
N ASN A 112 7.05 10.87 12.78
CA ASN A 112 7.27 9.74 13.69
C ASN A 112 5.96 9.33 14.36
N SER A 113 5.85 8.05 14.71
CA SER A 113 4.71 7.50 15.46
C SER A 113 3.33 7.68 14.76
N VAL A 114 3.33 7.80 13.45
CA VAL A 114 2.11 7.89 12.64
C VAL A 114 1.74 6.50 12.15
N TYR A 115 0.51 6.07 12.42
CA TYR A 115 0.05 4.70 12.20
C TYR A 115 -1.00 4.63 11.10
N PHE A 116 -1.12 3.45 10.51
CA PHE A 116 -2.20 3.12 9.60
C PHE A 116 -3.55 3.13 10.32
N LYS A 117 -4.50 3.97 9.86
CA LYS A 117 -5.79 4.19 10.51
C LYS A 117 -6.64 2.92 10.64
N ALA A 118 -6.77 2.16 9.55
CA ALA A 118 -7.65 0.99 9.51
C ALA A 118 -7.20 -0.14 10.45
N GLY A 119 -6.10 0.06 11.14
CA GLY A 119 -5.62 -0.88 12.13
C GLY A 119 -5.17 -2.21 11.54
N HIS A 120 -4.78 -3.09 12.41
CA HIS A 120 -4.39 -4.46 12.09
C HIS A 120 -5.02 -5.41 13.09
N ALA A 121 -5.25 -6.64 12.68
CA ALA A 121 -5.60 -7.69 13.60
C ALA A 121 -4.31 -8.29 14.17
N VAL A 122 -4.21 -8.33 15.48
CA VAL A 122 -3.13 -9.00 16.20
C VAL A 122 -3.64 -10.33 16.72
N LEU A 123 -3.00 -11.41 16.31
CA LEU A 123 -3.20 -12.71 16.92
C LEU A 123 -2.30 -12.82 18.15
N ALA A 124 -2.79 -12.36 19.28
CA ALA A 124 -2.01 -12.20 20.51
C ALA A 124 -1.27 -13.47 20.95
N SER A 125 -1.87 -14.66 20.73
CA SER A 125 -1.26 -15.94 21.09
C SER A 125 -0.13 -16.38 20.17
N SER A 126 -0.05 -15.84 18.95
CA SER A 126 0.94 -16.23 17.94
C SER A 126 1.89 -15.10 17.53
N GLY A 127 1.70 -13.90 18.04
CA GLY A 127 2.49 -12.72 17.65
C GLY A 127 2.36 -12.34 16.17
N LYS A 128 1.29 -12.77 15.50
CA LYS A 128 1.06 -12.54 14.08
C LYS A 128 0.25 -11.27 13.84
N TYR A 129 0.58 -10.58 12.76
CA TYR A 129 -0.10 -9.36 12.32
C TYR A 129 -0.74 -9.60 10.97
N ILE A 130 -2.01 -9.25 10.86
CA ILE A 130 -2.83 -9.44 9.67
C ILE A 130 -3.57 -8.15 9.39
N LEU A 131 -3.50 -7.68 8.16
CA LEU A 131 -4.39 -6.63 7.69
C LEU A 131 -5.71 -7.23 7.22
N PRO A 132 -6.84 -6.56 7.44
CA PRO A 132 -8.15 -7.04 7.01
C PRO A 132 -8.37 -6.87 5.49
N ARG A 133 -7.36 -7.14 4.69
CA ARG A 133 -7.41 -7.10 3.21
C ARG A 133 -7.54 -8.47 2.61
N ILE A 134 -6.98 -9.48 3.25
CA ILE A 134 -7.15 -10.88 2.91
C ILE A 134 -7.78 -11.56 4.12
N TRP A 135 -9.01 -11.98 3.97
CA TRP A 135 -9.79 -12.59 5.04
C TRP A 135 -10.43 -13.88 4.58
N TYR A 136 -10.69 -14.78 5.51
CA TYR A 136 -11.43 -15.99 5.22
C TYR A 136 -12.90 -15.66 4.97
N THR A 137 -13.39 -16.07 3.80
CA THR A 137 -14.81 -16.04 3.48
C THR A 137 -15.23 -17.42 2.99
N PHE A 138 -16.35 -17.93 3.48
CA PHE A 138 -16.90 -19.20 3.08
C PHE A 138 -18.27 -19.01 2.45
N GLN A 139 -18.42 -19.50 1.24
CA GLN A 139 -19.71 -19.49 0.53
C GLN A 139 -20.35 -20.86 0.69
N TYR A 140 -21.45 -20.91 1.42
CA TYR A 140 -22.24 -22.13 1.52
C TYR A 140 -22.98 -22.41 0.22
N THR A 141 -22.85 -23.62 -0.31
CA THR A 141 -23.68 -24.16 -1.38
C THR A 141 -24.89 -24.90 -0.82
N ASP A 142 -24.71 -25.51 0.34
CA ASP A 142 -25.78 -26.08 1.15
C ASP A 142 -25.55 -25.67 2.62
N PRO A 143 -26.30 -24.67 3.12
CA PRO A 143 -26.18 -24.24 4.50
C PRO A 143 -26.60 -25.30 5.54
N VAL A 144 -27.49 -26.23 5.17
CA VAL A 144 -27.97 -27.29 6.06
C VAL A 144 -26.91 -28.37 6.23
N ALA A 145 -26.31 -28.80 5.11
CA ALA A 145 -25.21 -29.75 5.13
C ALA A 145 -23.86 -29.12 5.52
N GLY A 146 -23.77 -27.79 5.63
CA GLY A 146 -22.52 -27.07 5.93
C GLY A 146 -21.48 -27.15 4.83
N THR A 147 -21.88 -27.52 3.60
CA THR A 147 -20.97 -27.67 2.46
C THR A 147 -20.85 -26.39 1.66
N GLY A 148 -19.67 -26.16 1.07
CA GLY A 148 -19.41 -24.95 0.30
C GLY A 148 -17.95 -24.80 -0.11
N TYR A 149 -17.56 -23.58 -0.45
CA TYR A 149 -16.23 -23.26 -0.94
C TYR A 149 -15.61 -22.08 -0.19
N SER A 150 -14.34 -22.19 0.12
CA SER A 150 -13.53 -21.04 0.56
C SER A 150 -13.43 -20.02 -0.58
N LYS A 151 -13.65 -18.77 -0.27
CA LYS A 151 -13.54 -17.64 -1.19
C LYS A 151 -12.51 -16.65 -0.68
N ALA A 152 -11.81 -16.02 -1.61
CA ALA A 152 -11.09 -14.79 -1.39
C ALA A 152 -11.77 -13.67 -2.19
N VAL A 153 -11.92 -12.52 -1.57
CA VAL A 153 -12.40 -11.30 -2.22
C VAL A 153 -11.25 -10.32 -2.24
N SER A 154 -10.88 -9.85 -3.41
CA SER A 154 -9.73 -8.98 -3.62
C SER A 154 -10.13 -7.72 -4.38
N VAL A 155 -9.56 -6.60 -3.99
CA VAL A 155 -9.64 -5.36 -4.76
C VAL A 155 -8.51 -5.39 -5.79
N LEU A 156 -8.87 -5.49 -7.07
CA LEU A 156 -7.88 -5.60 -8.15
C LEU A 156 -7.38 -4.24 -8.64
N PHE A 157 -8.26 -3.25 -8.64
CA PHE A 157 -7.94 -1.87 -8.99
C PHE A 157 -8.65 -0.93 -8.02
N CYS A 158 -7.91 0.05 -7.53
CA CYS A 158 -8.42 1.02 -6.56
C CYS A 158 -7.88 2.42 -6.81
N MET A 159 -8.54 3.36 -6.17
CA MET A 159 -8.18 4.78 -6.18
C MET A 159 -6.74 5.01 -5.70
N GLU A 160 -6.37 4.34 -4.63
CA GLU A 160 -5.03 4.48 -4.03
C GLU A 160 -3.93 4.05 -5.01
N GLU A 161 -4.18 3.01 -5.80
CA GLU A 161 -3.23 2.59 -6.83
C GLU A 161 -3.09 3.64 -7.93
N ALA A 162 -4.22 4.12 -8.46
CA ALA A 162 -4.19 5.14 -9.51
C ALA A 162 -3.46 6.42 -9.03
N LEU A 163 -3.67 6.81 -7.77
CA LEU A 163 -3.01 7.95 -7.16
C LEU A 163 -1.51 7.76 -7.05
N LEU A 164 -1.06 6.60 -6.56
CA LEU A 164 0.36 6.27 -6.44
C LEU A 164 1.02 6.07 -7.80
N ASN A 165 0.29 5.55 -8.80
CA ASN A 165 0.79 5.45 -10.17
C ASN A 165 1.04 6.83 -10.77
N ARG A 166 0.12 7.78 -10.55
CA ARG A 166 0.28 9.15 -11.03
C ARG A 166 1.44 9.87 -10.34
N ALA A 167 1.53 9.73 -9.02
CA ALA A 167 2.63 10.29 -8.25
C ALA A 167 3.99 9.77 -8.76
N GLU A 168 4.11 8.46 -9.02
CA GLU A 168 5.36 7.87 -9.53
C GLU A 168 5.72 8.40 -10.92
N ALA A 169 4.75 8.52 -11.82
CA ALA A 169 4.99 9.08 -13.14
C ALA A 169 5.43 10.55 -13.08
N TYR A 170 4.84 11.35 -12.19
CA TYR A 170 5.31 12.72 -11.94
C TYR A 170 6.74 12.75 -11.38
N VAL A 171 7.08 11.88 -10.45
CA VAL A 171 8.47 11.78 -9.94
C VAL A 171 9.43 11.47 -11.06
N MET A 172 9.07 10.59 -11.98
CA MET A 172 9.94 10.25 -13.10
C MET A 172 10.10 11.39 -14.11
N LYS A 173 9.08 12.25 -14.25
CA LYS A 173 9.11 13.42 -15.15
C LYS A 173 9.79 14.65 -14.57
N MET A 174 10.07 14.73 -13.28
CA MET A 174 10.51 15.96 -12.61
C MET A 174 11.86 16.50 -13.13
N GLN A 175 12.66 15.68 -13.81
CA GLN A 175 13.91 16.14 -14.45
C GLN A 175 13.63 16.92 -15.73
N GLU A 176 12.57 16.58 -16.45
CA GLU A 176 12.16 17.23 -17.69
C GLU A 176 11.20 18.39 -17.42
N ASP A 177 10.35 18.23 -16.42
CA ASP A 177 9.33 19.20 -15.99
C ASP A 177 9.41 19.39 -14.46
N PRO A 178 10.08 20.47 -14.00
CA PRO A 178 10.18 20.75 -12.56
C PRO A 178 8.84 20.94 -11.84
N SER A 179 7.77 21.33 -12.55
CA SER A 179 6.43 21.47 -11.96
C SER A 179 5.80 20.13 -11.56
N ALA A 180 6.32 19.01 -12.09
CA ALA A 180 5.90 17.67 -11.74
C ALA A 180 6.19 17.32 -10.27
N LEU A 181 7.19 17.97 -9.65
CA LEU A 181 7.49 17.79 -8.23
C LEU A 181 6.28 18.15 -7.34
N ASP A 182 5.69 19.31 -7.56
CA ASP A 182 4.55 19.77 -6.77
C ASP A 182 3.35 18.83 -6.97
N SER A 183 3.13 18.36 -8.18
CA SER A 183 2.08 17.42 -8.52
C SER A 183 2.29 16.06 -7.82
N ALA A 184 3.52 15.57 -7.81
CA ALA A 184 3.87 14.34 -7.10
C ALA A 184 3.64 14.48 -5.58
N LEU A 185 4.10 15.59 -4.99
CA LEU A 185 3.91 15.87 -3.57
C LEU A 185 2.43 16.00 -3.20
N ALA A 186 1.62 16.63 -4.05
CA ALA A 186 0.18 16.74 -3.83
C ALA A 186 -0.49 15.36 -3.77
N ASP A 187 -0.19 14.46 -4.70
CA ASP A 187 -0.73 13.10 -4.74
C ASP A 187 -0.25 12.27 -3.54
N MET A 188 1.04 12.32 -3.22
CA MET A 188 1.61 11.63 -2.09
C MET A 188 1.00 12.10 -0.76
N ASN A 189 0.82 13.39 -0.59
CA ASN A 189 0.20 13.97 0.60
C ASN A 189 -1.29 13.63 0.68
N MET A 190 -2.02 13.65 -0.43
CA MET A 190 -3.42 13.23 -0.48
C MET A 190 -3.56 11.79 -0.01
N TYR A 191 -2.72 10.88 -0.51
CA TYR A 191 -2.69 9.49 -0.07
C TYR A 191 -2.40 9.35 1.43
N ALA A 192 -1.30 9.96 1.87
CA ALA A 192 -0.79 9.78 3.23
C ALA A 192 -1.71 10.38 4.29
N SER A 193 -2.26 11.57 4.05
CA SER A 193 -3.19 12.22 4.99
C SER A 193 -4.48 11.43 5.18
N ASN A 194 -4.91 10.71 4.15
CA ASN A 194 -6.10 9.87 4.22
C ASN A 194 -5.83 8.55 4.97
N LEU A 195 -4.66 7.95 4.74
CA LEU A 195 -4.34 6.61 5.24
C LEU A 195 -3.87 6.60 6.69
N PHE A 196 -3.12 7.62 7.10
CA PHE A 196 -2.43 7.65 8.39
C PHE A 196 -3.21 8.38 9.48
N SER A 197 -2.94 7.99 10.74
CA SER A 197 -3.56 8.55 11.93
C SER A 197 -3.17 10.02 12.18
N SER A 198 -3.75 10.59 13.22
CA SER A 198 -3.39 11.92 13.73
C SER A 198 -1.88 12.04 13.98
N GLY A 199 -1.33 13.23 13.76
CA GLY A 199 0.13 13.47 13.83
C GLY A 199 0.82 13.42 12.47
N PHE A 200 0.08 13.12 11.39
CA PHE A 200 0.58 13.28 10.04
C PHE A 200 0.99 14.73 9.77
N THR A 201 2.19 14.88 9.23
CA THR A 201 2.69 16.17 8.76
C THR A 201 2.81 16.10 7.24
N PRO A 202 2.25 17.06 6.49
CA PRO A 202 2.43 17.11 5.04
C PRO A 202 3.90 17.02 4.66
N MET A 203 4.19 16.13 3.74
CA MET A 203 5.55 15.94 3.25
C MET A 203 5.95 17.08 2.34
N THR A 204 7.21 17.46 2.46
CA THR A 204 7.91 18.38 1.57
C THR A 204 9.08 17.67 0.92
N GLU A 205 9.64 18.24 -0.14
CA GLU A 205 10.88 17.76 -0.73
C GLU A 205 11.96 17.56 0.34
N GLU A 206 12.14 18.56 1.21
CA GLU A 206 13.14 18.53 2.27
C GLU A 206 12.90 17.40 3.28
N SER A 207 11.66 17.22 3.74
CA SER A 207 11.32 16.17 4.70
C SER A 207 11.52 14.76 4.14
N ILE A 208 11.18 14.56 2.86
CA ILE A 208 11.39 13.28 2.16
C ILE A 208 12.89 13.01 2.01
N LYS A 209 13.64 14.00 1.56
CA LYS A 209 15.08 13.89 1.36
C LYS A 209 15.82 13.62 2.66
N LYS A 210 15.46 14.33 3.71
CA LYS A 210 15.98 14.12 5.06
C LYS A 210 15.69 12.70 5.56
N TRP A 211 14.45 12.25 5.46
CA TRP A 211 14.08 10.88 5.84
C TRP A 211 14.88 9.84 5.05
N ALA A 212 15.00 10.00 3.74
CA ALA A 212 15.66 9.03 2.88
C ALA A 212 17.19 8.99 3.09
N THR A 213 17.82 10.11 3.38
CA THR A 213 19.30 10.23 3.47
C THR A 213 19.82 10.09 4.89
N GLU A 214 19.18 10.70 5.88
CA GLU A 214 19.69 10.74 7.25
C GLU A 214 19.27 9.51 8.05
N THR A 215 18.03 9.05 7.89
CA THR A 215 17.49 7.98 8.73
C THR A 215 17.93 6.61 8.25
N TYR A 216 18.11 6.43 6.93
CA TYR A 216 18.35 5.13 6.32
C TYR A 216 19.31 5.22 5.11
N SER A 217 20.52 5.69 5.38
CA SER A 217 21.48 6.03 4.32
C SER A 217 22.13 4.84 3.63
N ASN A 218 22.04 3.63 4.20
CA ASN A 218 22.84 2.51 3.72
C ASN A 218 22.06 1.55 2.82
N TYR A 219 22.31 1.60 1.52
CA TYR A 219 21.71 0.67 0.55
C TYR A 219 22.22 -0.77 0.64
N SER A 220 23.41 -0.98 1.21
CA SER A 220 24.00 -2.30 1.34
C SER A 220 23.41 -3.07 2.51
N GLU A 221 22.85 -2.39 3.48
CA GLU A 221 22.13 -2.97 4.59
C GLU A 221 20.66 -3.19 4.22
N LEU A 222 20.42 -3.93 3.17
CA LEU A 222 19.16 -4.63 3.05
C LEU A 222 19.01 -5.44 4.33
N TYR A 223 17.87 -5.32 4.96
CA TYR A 223 17.55 -6.14 6.12
C TYR A 223 17.87 -7.61 5.82
N VAL A 224 18.95 -8.08 6.34
CA VAL A 224 19.31 -9.48 6.36
C VAL A 224 18.72 -10.00 7.65
N GLY A 225 17.68 -10.79 7.55
CA GLY A 225 16.82 -11.31 8.57
C GLY A 225 17.42 -11.32 9.98
N LYS A 226 16.91 -10.48 10.84
CA LYS A 226 17.19 -10.60 12.25
C LYS A 226 16.37 -11.69 12.87
N THR A 227 17.02 -12.47 13.65
CA THR A 227 16.42 -13.54 14.43
C THR A 227 15.67 -13.03 15.67
N SER A 228 15.84 -11.76 16.05
CA SER A 228 15.23 -11.19 17.24
C SER A 228 14.23 -10.07 16.89
N GLU A 229 12.99 -10.25 17.32
CA GLU A 229 11.93 -9.23 17.24
C GLU A 229 12.21 -7.97 18.11
N THR A 230 13.21 -8.03 18.98
CA THR A 230 13.53 -6.99 19.93
C THR A 230 14.58 -6.00 19.45
N SER A 231 15.21 -6.23 18.32
CA SER A 231 16.29 -5.39 17.79
C SER A 231 15.88 -4.68 16.50
N PRO A 232 15.15 -3.59 16.58
CA PRO A 232 14.65 -2.85 15.41
C PRO A 232 15.72 -2.03 14.67
N GLN A 233 16.93 -1.90 15.22
CA GLN A 233 17.98 -1.03 14.68
C GLN A 233 18.49 -1.40 13.29
N THR A 234 18.11 -2.56 12.77
CA THR A 234 18.54 -3.03 11.45
C THR A 234 17.45 -2.96 10.39
N LEU A 235 16.29 -2.41 10.72
CA LEU A 235 15.24 -2.24 9.75
C LEU A 235 15.54 -1.04 8.86
N ASN A 236 15.81 -1.32 7.60
CA ASN A 236 15.99 -0.30 6.59
C ASN A 236 14.77 -0.32 5.65
N PRO A 237 13.86 0.65 5.72
CA PRO A 237 12.74 0.73 4.78
C PRO A 237 13.19 1.06 3.36
N LYS A 238 14.37 1.65 3.20
CA LYS A 238 14.97 1.93 1.92
C LYS A 238 15.33 0.65 1.20
N LYS A 239 14.92 0.52 -0.04
CA LYS A 239 15.16 -0.67 -0.84
C LYS A 239 16.05 -0.36 -2.03
N LYS A 240 16.87 -1.34 -2.41
CA LYS A 240 17.63 -1.25 -3.64
C LYS A 240 16.69 -1.26 -4.83
N LEU A 241 16.86 -0.30 -5.73
CA LEU A 241 16.13 -0.22 -6.98
C LEU A 241 16.88 -1.05 -8.02
N PHE A 242 16.21 -2.04 -8.61
CA PHE A 242 16.83 -2.97 -9.55
C PHE A 242 16.43 -2.73 -11.00
N ALA A 243 15.30 -2.08 -11.22
CA ALA A 243 14.82 -1.85 -12.57
C ALA A 243 15.48 -0.62 -13.21
N PRO A 244 15.94 -0.69 -14.46
CA PRO A 244 16.17 0.51 -15.25
C PRO A 244 14.80 1.23 -15.42
N PRO A 245 14.67 2.51 -15.40
CA PRO A 245 15.67 3.58 -15.25
C PRO A 245 16.08 3.88 -13.80
N TYR A 246 15.48 3.22 -12.81
CA TYR A 246 15.68 3.55 -11.39
C TYR A 246 17.12 3.36 -10.94
N ASN A 247 17.85 2.41 -11.55
CA ASN A 247 19.26 2.19 -11.24
C ASN A 247 20.16 3.35 -11.69
N ALA A 248 19.70 4.17 -12.63
CA ALA A 248 20.44 5.32 -13.15
C ALA A 248 20.25 6.58 -12.30
N LEU A 249 19.34 6.55 -11.32
CA LEU A 249 19.08 7.69 -10.46
C LEU A 249 20.26 7.97 -9.54
N GLU A 250 20.60 9.23 -9.40
CA GLU A 250 21.62 9.68 -8.47
C GLU A 250 21.16 9.41 -7.03
N LYS A 251 22.01 8.69 -6.30
CA LYS A 251 21.74 8.34 -4.90
C LYS A 251 21.68 9.59 -4.03
N GLY A 252 20.61 9.71 -3.25
CA GLY A 252 20.36 10.86 -2.40
C GLY A 252 19.79 12.08 -3.14
N SER A 253 19.52 11.95 -4.45
CA SER A 253 18.80 12.97 -5.18
C SER A 253 17.35 13.07 -4.67
N THR A 254 16.70 14.18 -4.98
CA THR A 254 15.27 14.36 -4.68
C THR A 254 14.42 13.28 -5.33
N GLN A 255 14.68 12.98 -6.59
CA GLN A 255 13.93 11.97 -7.34
C GLN A 255 14.08 10.58 -6.73
N GLU A 256 15.28 10.15 -6.40
CA GLU A 256 15.52 8.86 -5.75
C GLU A 256 14.84 8.80 -4.37
N SER A 257 14.94 9.88 -3.60
CA SER A 257 14.32 9.97 -2.27
C SER A 257 12.78 9.88 -2.34
N MET A 258 12.17 10.55 -3.31
CA MET A 258 10.73 10.47 -3.55
C MET A 258 10.28 9.08 -3.99
N LEU A 259 11.04 8.40 -4.85
CA LEU A 259 10.76 7.01 -5.20
C LEU A 259 10.85 6.07 -4.00
N GLN A 260 11.83 6.25 -3.12
CA GLN A 260 11.90 5.49 -1.88
C GLN A 260 10.67 5.69 -0.99
N ALA A 261 10.18 6.93 -0.88
CA ALA A 261 8.97 7.23 -0.15
C ALA A 261 7.73 6.59 -0.79
N LEU A 262 7.62 6.62 -2.13
CA LEU A 262 6.54 5.97 -2.87
C LEU A 262 6.57 4.45 -2.72
N LEU A 263 7.74 3.81 -2.80
CA LEU A 263 7.88 2.37 -2.54
C LEU A 263 7.43 2.02 -1.12
N PHE A 264 7.73 2.88 -0.17
CA PHE A 264 7.30 2.70 1.21
C PHE A 264 5.77 2.82 1.33
N MET A 265 5.13 3.82 0.69
CA MET A 265 3.67 3.94 0.61
C MET A 265 3.02 2.75 -0.07
N ARG A 266 3.56 2.28 -1.21
CA ARG A 266 3.06 1.09 -1.91
C ARG A 266 3.16 -0.16 -1.03
N ARG A 267 4.21 -0.27 -0.20
CA ARG A 267 4.35 -1.36 0.75
C ARG A 267 3.22 -1.38 1.78
N TYR A 268 2.78 -0.22 2.25
CA TYR A 268 1.61 -0.10 3.12
C TYR A 268 0.32 -0.44 2.39
N GLN A 269 0.13 0.16 1.23
CA GLN A 269 -1.11 0.04 0.50
C GLN A 269 -1.37 -1.40 0.07
N PHE A 270 -0.36 -2.07 -0.46
CA PHE A 270 -0.52 -3.38 -1.11
C PHE A 270 0.00 -4.55 -0.28
N LEU A 271 0.08 -4.36 1.03
CA LEU A 271 0.47 -5.43 1.93
C LEU A 271 -0.50 -6.60 1.81
N HIS A 272 0.00 -7.80 1.53
CA HIS A 272 -0.74 -9.03 1.24
C HIS A 272 -1.51 -9.06 -0.10
N GLU A 273 -1.48 -8.01 -0.89
CA GLU A 273 -2.20 -7.96 -2.18
C GLU A 273 -1.37 -8.45 -3.38
N GLY A 274 -0.13 -8.86 -3.16
CA GLY A 274 0.73 -9.44 -4.19
C GLY A 274 1.33 -8.44 -5.19
N MET A 275 1.04 -7.16 -5.04
CA MET A 275 1.42 -6.11 -6.00
C MET A 275 2.92 -5.82 -6.09
N ARG A 276 3.74 -6.38 -5.21
CA ARG A 276 5.19 -6.17 -5.24
C ARG A 276 5.96 -7.02 -6.25
N TRP A 277 5.27 -7.84 -6.98
CA TRP A 277 5.85 -8.61 -8.08
C TRP A 277 5.91 -7.82 -9.40
N PHE A 278 5.31 -6.64 -9.44
CA PHE A 278 5.22 -5.76 -10.60
C PHE A 278 6.05 -4.51 -10.42
#